data_8100d309dc25f733fe5d6933bffad784
#
_entry.id   8100d309dc25f733fe5d6933bffad784
#
_cell.length_a   1.000
_cell.length_b   1.000
_cell.length_c   1.000
_cell.angle_alpha   90.00
_cell.angle_beta   90.00
_cell.angle_gamma   90.00
#
_symmetry.space_group_name_H-M   'P 1'
#
loop_
_entity.id
_entity.type
_entity.pdbx_description
1 polymer ?
#
loop_
_entity_poly.entity_id
_entity_poly.type
_entity_poly.pdbx_seq_one_letter_code
_entity_poly.pdbx_strand_id
1 'polypeptide(L)' 'MANINIKFNNKDYLLSCDDGQEEDLKNLTKFLDKKYLSLREKLGNIGENKLLLITAIQVIDDYFDLK' A
#
# COMPACT_ATOMS: atom_id res chain seq x y z
N MET A 1 -14.44 -14.16 -8.76
CA MET A 1 -13.24 -13.37 -8.38
C MET A 1 -12.71 -12.63 -9.58
N ALA A 2 -12.29 -11.42 -9.36
CA ALA A 2 -11.72 -10.59 -10.42
C ALA A 2 -10.23 -10.42 -10.23
N ASN A 3 -9.53 -10.24 -11.34
CA ASN A 3 -8.10 -9.94 -11.31
C ASN A 3 -7.90 -8.48 -11.63
N ILE A 4 -6.95 -7.87 -10.94
CA ILE A 4 -6.67 -6.45 -11.13
C ILE A 4 -5.16 -6.23 -11.14
N ASN A 5 -4.73 -5.36 -12.04
CA ASN A 5 -3.31 -4.99 -12.12
C ASN A 5 -3.12 -3.71 -11.31
N ILE A 6 -2.24 -3.77 -10.32
CA ILE A 6 -1.98 -2.66 -9.41
C ILE A 6 -0.54 -2.22 -9.53
N LYS A 7 -0.35 -0.91 -9.57
CA LYS A 7 0.99 -0.34 -9.59
C LYS A 7 1.36 0.17 -8.20
N PHE A 8 2.42 -0.39 -7.65
CA PHE A 8 2.90 0.00 -6.33
C PHE A 8 4.42 0.08 -6.36
N ASN A 9 4.95 1.18 -5.86
CA ASN A 9 6.39 1.41 -5.83
C ASN A 9 7.03 1.23 -7.22
N ASN A 10 6.32 1.71 -8.25
CA ASN A 10 6.78 1.65 -9.64
C ASN A 10 6.85 0.24 -10.22
N LYS A 11 6.21 -0.72 -9.57
CA LYS A 11 6.15 -2.11 -10.02
C LYS A 11 4.70 -2.52 -10.20
N ASP A 12 4.46 -3.42 -11.15
CA ASP A 12 3.12 -3.91 -11.44
C ASP A 12 2.88 -5.24 -10.74
N TYR A 13 1.71 -5.35 -10.12
CA TYR A 13 1.30 -6.58 -9.43
C TYR A 13 -0.08 -6.98 -9.89
N LEU A 14 -0.24 -8.26 -10.19
CA LEU A 14 -1.55 -8.82 -10.52
C LEU A 14 -2.14 -9.41 -9.25
N LEU A 15 -3.25 -8.85 -8.81
CA LEU A 15 -3.91 -9.28 -7.57
C LEU A 15 -5.31 -9.76 -7.88
N SER A 16 -5.85 -10.56 -6.97
CA SER A 16 -7.23 -11.02 -7.05
C SER A 16 -8.07 -10.33 -5.98
N CYS A 17 -9.30 -10.05 -6.32
CA CYS A 17 -10.24 -9.45 -5.37
C CYS A 17 -11.64 -9.97 -5.68
N ASP A 18 -12.58 -9.67 -4.80
CA ASP A 18 -13.98 -10.00 -5.01
C ASP A 18 -14.55 -9.14 -6.13
N ASP A 19 -15.51 -9.68 -6.85
CA ASP A 19 -16.16 -8.94 -7.92
C ASP A 19 -16.78 -7.65 -7.39
N GLY A 20 -16.53 -6.56 -8.08
CA GLY A 20 -17.05 -5.26 -7.68
C GLY A 20 -16.16 -4.48 -6.74
N GLN A 21 -15.02 -5.05 -6.31
CA GLN A 21 -14.12 -4.37 -5.37
C GLN A 21 -12.86 -3.84 -6.04
N GLU A 22 -12.80 -3.91 -7.35
CA GLU A 22 -11.59 -3.51 -8.08
C GLU A 22 -11.24 -2.05 -7.87
N GLU A 23 -12.25 -1.18 -7.91
CA GLU A 23 -12.03 0.26 -7.76
C GLU A 23 -11.57 0.60 -6.35
N ASP A 24 -12.18 -0.03 -5.36
CA ASP A 24 -11.80 0.18 -3.97
C ASP A 24 -10.35 -0.24 -3.74
N LEU A 25 -9.97 -1.39 -4.27
CA LEU A 25 -8.61 -1.89 -4.12
C LEU A 25 -7.59 -0.95 -4.76
N LYS A 26 -7.91 -0.41 -5.93
CA LYS A 26 -7.04 0.58 -6.59
C LYS A 26 -6.86 1.81 -5.71
N ASN A 27 -7.94 2.32 -5.14
CA ASN A 27 -7.88 3.52 -4.31
C ASN A 27 -7.09 3.28 -3.04
N LEU A 28 -7.27 2.13 -2.43
CA LEU A 28 -6.53 1.76 -1.22
C LEU A 28 -5.03 1.61 -1.53
N THR A 29 -4.72 1.05 -2.69
CA THR A 29 -3.32 0.89 -3.10
C THR A 29 -2.66 2.24 -3.35
N LYS A 30 -3.37 3.19 -3.93
CA LYS A 30 -2.84 4.54 -4.11
C LYS A 30 -2.50 5.19 -2.77
N PHE A 31 -3.36 5.01 -1.80
CA PHE A 31 -3.13 5.53 -0.45
C PHE A 31 -1.89 4.89 0.17
N LEU A 32 -1.79 3.58 0.04
CA LEU A 32 -0.64 2.84 0.56
C LEU A 32 0.67 3.29 -0.11
N ASP A 33 0.63 3.49 -1.42
CA ASP A 33 1.81 3.93 -2.17
C ASP A 33 2.29 5.29 -1.70
N LYS A 34 1.38 6.21 -1.47
CA LYS A 34 1.72 7.53 -0.94
C LYS A 34 2.39 7.43 0.43
N LYS A 35 1.83 6.60 1.29
CA LYS A 35 2.39 6.40 2.63
C LYS A 35 3.78 5.79 2.56
N TYR A 36 3.95 4.82 1.68
CA TYR A 36 5.24 4.17 1.45
C TYR A 36 6.30 5.17 1.02
N LEU A 37 5.98 6.01 0.03
CA LEU A 37 6.93 6.99 -0.48
C LEU A 37 7.29 8.02 0.59
N SER A 38 6.31 8.43 1.39
CA SER A 38 6.54 9.39 2.47
C SER A 38 7.52 8.82 3.50
N LEU A 39 7.34 7.57 3.88
CA LEU A 39 8.24 6.92 4.84
C LEU A 39 9.62 6.67 4.26
N ARG A 40 9.68 6.37 2.98
CA ARG A 40 10.97 6.18 2.31
C ARG A 40 11.80 7.46 2.34
N GLU A 41 11.16 8.61 2.16
CA GLU A 41 11.85 9.88 2.24
C GLU A 41 12.38 10.14 3.64
N LYS A 42 11.62 9.77 4.67
CA LYS A 42 12.04 10.01 6.05
C LYS A 42 13.12 9.05 6.51
N LEU A 43 13.00 7.79 6.15
CA LEU A 43 13.86 6.74 6.69
C LEU A 43 15.01 6.36 5.78
N GLY A 44 14.95 6.80 4.53
CA GLY A 44 15.96 6.44 3.55
C GLY A 44 15.77 5.03 3.02
N ASN A 45 16.77 4.54 2.33
CA ASN A 45 16.69 3.24 1.68
C ASN A 45 17.12 2.14 2.65
N ILE A 46 16.17 1.63 3.41
CA ILE A 46 16.42 0.58 4.40
C ILE A 46 16.05 -0.81 3.87
N GLY A 47 15.71 -0.91 2.58
CA GLY A 47 15.28 -2.17 1.99
C GLY A 47 13.77 -2.20 1.82
N GLU A 48 13.33 -2.74 0.69
CA GLU A 48 11.91 -2.71 0.32
C GLU A 48 11.05 -3.48 1.33
N ASN A 49 11.50 -4.64 1.75
CA ASN A 49 10.70 -5.46 2.67
C ASN A 49 10.52 -4.78 4.03
N LYS A 50 11.59 -4.23 4.57
CA LYS A 50 11.50 -3.52 5.86
C LYS A 50 10.64 -2.29 5.74
N LEU A 51 10.81 -1.55 4.66
CA LEU A 51 10.03 -0.33 4.44
C LEU A 51 8.56 -0.64 4.27
N LEU A 52 8.23 -1.72 3.56
CA LEU A 52 6.85 -2.13 3.39
C LEU A 52 6.24 -2.56 4.72
N LEU A 53 6.98 -3.28 5.54
CA LEU A 53 6.50 -3.68 6.85
C LEU A 53 6.22 -2.46 7.74
N ILE A 54 7.14 -1.50 7.76
CA ILE A 54 6.95 -0.28 8.53
C ILE A 54 5.75 0.50 8.02
N THR A 55 5.58 0.55 6.70
CA THR A 55 4.43 1.22 6.10
C THR A 55 3.12 0.59 6.56
N ALA A 56 3.05 -0.72 6.56
CA ALA A 56 1.85 -1.43 6.99
C ALA A 56 1.55 -1.15 8.45
N ILE A 57 2.58 -1.19 9.30
CA ILE A 57 2.42 -0.90 10.72
C ILE A 57 1.95 0.53 10.92
N GLN A 58 2.52 1.47 10.19
CA GLN A 58 2.15 2.88 10.31
C GLN A 58 0.70 3.13 9.90
N VAL A 59 0.25 2.46 8.86
CA VAL A 59 -1.14 2.58 8.40
C VAL A 59 -2.09 2.07 9.49
N ILE A 60 -1.76 0.95 10.11
CA ILE A 60 -2.57 0.40 11.18
C ILE A 60 -2.57 1.34 12.38
N ASP A 61 -1.43 1.90 12.72
CA ASP A 61 -1.30 2.83 13.83
C ASP A 61 -2.16 4.07 13.59
N ASP A 62 -2.13 4.61 12.38
CA ASP A 62 -2.97 5.75 12.00
C ASP A 62 -4.44 5.43 12.18
N TYR A 63 -4.83 4.22 11.81
CA TYR A 63 -6.21 3.78 11.94
C TYR A 63 -6.66 3.79 13.41
N PHE A 64 -5.84 3.27 14.30
CA PHE A 64 -6.17 3.23 15.72
C PHE A 64 -6.10 4.60 16.38
N ASP A 65 -5.26 5.48 15.88
CA ASP A 65 -5.14 6.85 16.41
C ASP A 65 -6.36 7.70 16.11
N LEU A 66 -7.13 7.34 15.09
CA LEU A 66 -8.31 8.10 14.69
C LEU A 66 -9.50 7.95 15.64
N LYS A 67 -9.35 7.16 16.67
CA LYS A 67 -10.43 6.92 17.63
C LYS A 67 -10.53 7.98 18.70
#